data_1816be647ec9fdc578415f0b8d663b92
#
_entry.id   1816be647ec9fdc578415f0b8d663b92
#
_cell.length_a   1.000
_cell.length_b   1.000
_cell.length_c   1.000
_cell.angle_alpha   90.00
_cell.angle_beta   90.00
_cell.angle_gamma   90.00
#
_symmetry.space_group_name_H-M   'P 1'
#
loop_
_entity.id
_entity.type
_entity.pdbx_description
1 polymer ?
#
loop_
_entity_poly.entity_id
_entity_poly.type
_entity_poly.pdbx_seq_one_letter_code
_entity_poly.pdbx_strand_id
1 'polypeptide(L)'
;MKVRNALVSLAAMATLAAAAGCAAPEKESDTTTESGVDAASATSSEDFGGMDELVKAAQDEGELNVIALPPDWANYAEIISTFEDTYDIKVNSDQPDAASQDEINAANDLKGTDRAPDVFDLGQSVALANTDMFAPYKVETFDDIPDEYKDPDGTWVNDYGGYMSIGYDSSVVPDVTSVADLMKPEFKGKVALNGDPTQAGAAFSGVMMAAIANGGSADDIAPGVDFFADLKKAGNFLTVDPDSSTIEQGTTPVVIDWDYLGAAAAANVDTWKTVVPEEAVVAGYYFQAINADAPHPAAARLWQEFLFSDEGQNLWLKGGARPVRGDAMAEAGTIDEELWGALPEVTGEPVIPTDEQTTKAGEYLAANWSKAIR
;
A
#
# COMPACT_ATOMS: atom_id res chain seq x y z
N MET A 1 4.88 -16.11 -90.97
CA MET A 1 3.43 -15.92 -90.71
C MET A 1 3.28 -15.26 -89.33
N LYS A 2 2.57 -14.15 -89.32
CA LYS A 2 2.46 -13.20 -88.19
C LYS A 2 1.65 -13.78 -87.03
N VAL A 3 2.12 -13.68 -85.82
CA VAL A 3 1.24 -13.70 -84.64
C VAL A 3 1.64 -12.55 -83.71
N ARG A 4 0.64 -11.78 -83.31
CA ARG A 4 0.68 -10.51 -82.62
C ARG A 4 0.83 -10.71 -81.10
N ASN A 5 1.68 -9.86 -80.50
CA ASN A 5 1.80 -9.66 -79.08
C ASN A 5 0.54 -9.04 -78.46
N ALA A 6 0.10 -9.58 -77.31
CA ALA A 6 -0.83 -8.90 -76.41
C ALA A 6 -0.14 -8.74 -75.05
N LEU A 7 0.16 -7.49 -74.69
CA LEU A 7 0.59 -7.12 -73.36
C LEU A 7 -0.61 -7.12 -72.43
N VAL A 8 -0.50 -7.84 -71.32
CA VAL A 8 -1.40 -7.73 -70.18
C VAL A 8 -0.62 -7.07 -69.04
N SER A 9 -1.00 -5.84 -68.74
CA SER A 9 -0.48 -5.10 -67.61
C SER A 9 -1.18 -5.58 -66.32
N LEU A 10 -0.43 -6.19 -65.41
CA LEU A 10 -0.89 -6.52 -64.06
C LEU A 10 -0.60 -5.33 -63.14
N ALA A 11 -1.66 -4.63 -62.76
CA ALA A 11 -1.58 -3.59 -61.70
C ALA A 11 -1.55 -4.31 -60.33
N ALA A 12 -0.43 -4.19 -59.64
CA ALA A 12 -0.31 -4.62 -58.24
C ALA A 12 -0.95 -3.56 -57.35
N MET A 13 -2.12 -3.82 -56.79
CA MET A 13 -2.68 -3.09 -55.68
C MET A 13 -1.97 -3.54 -54.39
N ALA A 14 -1.12 -2.68 -53.87
CA ALA A 14 -0.59 -2.80 -52.49
C ALA A 14 -1.68 -2.37 -51.52
N THR A 15 -2.30 -3.34 -50.85
CA THR A 15 -3.15 -3.06 -49.67
C THR A 15 -2.25 -2.81 -48.48
N LEU A 16 -2.11 -1.52 -48.08
CA LEU A 16 -1.65 -1.17 -46.74
C LEU A 16 -2.72 -1.63 -45.77
N ALA A 17 -2.45 -2.70 -45.02
CA ALA A 17 -3.17 -3.03 -43.82
C ALA A 17 -2.70 -2.04 -42.76
N ALA A 18 -3.51 -1.01 -42.47
CA ALA A 18 -3.37 -0.20 -41.28
C ALA A 18 -3.68 -1.12 -40.10
N ALA A 19 -2.66 -1.48 -39.33
CA ALA A 19 -2.84 -2.01 -37.97
C ALA A 19 -3.39 -0.85 -37.11
N ALA A 20 -4.72 -0.74 -37.07
CA ALA A 20 -5.37 0.03 -36.00
C ALA A 20 -5.11 -0.76 -34.71
N GLY A 21 -4.13 -0.30 -33.90
CA GLY A 21 -4.03 -0.69 -32.53
C GLY A 21 -5.38 -0.36 -31.86
N CYS A 22 -6.02 -1.33 -31.25
CA CYS A 22 -7.13 -1.09 -30.34
C CYS A 22 -6.54 -0.41 -29.10
N ALA A 23 -6.38 0.91 -29.15
CA ALA A 23 -6.40 1.70 -27.93
C ALA A 23 -7.83 1.57 -27.38
N ALA A 24 -7.96 1.29 -26.09
CA ALA A 24 -9.25 1.41 -25.42
C ALA A 24 -9.81 2.82 -25.71
N PRO A 25 -11.13 2.98 -25.88
CA PRO A 25 -11.70 4.31 -26.08
C PRO A 25 -11.37 5.15 -24.85
N GLU A 26 -10.81 6.33 -25.06
CA GLU A 26 -10.70 7.33 -24.02
C GLU A 26 -12.11 7.65 -23.54
N LYS A 27 -12.33 7.58 -22.22
CA LYS A 27 -13.56 8.06 -21.60
C LYS A 27 -13.55 9.58 -21.74
N GLU A 28 -14.53 10.16 -22.44
CA GLU A 28 -14.86 11.57 -22.20
C GLU A 28 -15.42 11.60 -20.77
N SER A 29 -14.56 11.95 -19.81
CA SER A 29 -14.93 12.03 -18.40
C SER A 29 -15.85 13.24 -18.18
N ASP A 30 -17.14 13.04 -18.35
CA ASP A 30 -18.12 13.94 -17.73
C ASP A 30 -18.23 13.51 -16.25
N THR A 31 -17.41 14.12 -15.39
CA THR A 31 -17.39 13.90 -13.95
C THR A 31 -18.49 14.68 -13.24
N THR A 32 -19.41 15.28 -14.01
CA THR A 32 -20.51 16.11 -13.50
C THR A 32 -21.65 15.21 -13.04
N THR A 33 -21.97 15.24 -11.75
CA THR A 33 -23.07 14.52 -11.15
C THR A 33 -24.43 15.01 -11.69
N GLU A 34 -25.52 14.26 -11.46
CA GLU A 34 -26.89 14.71 -11.79
C GLU A 34 -27.26 16.06 -11.13
N SER A 35 -26.66 16.37 -9.97
CA SER A 35 -26.82 17.65 -9.27
C SER A 35 -26.00 18.79 -9.87
N GLY A 36 -25.13 18.51 -10.85
CA GLY A 36 -24.28 19.47 -11.52
C GLY A 36 -22.95 19.75 -10.81
N VAL A 37 -22.53 18.88 -9.89
CA VAL A 37 -21.23 18.93 -9.20
C VAL A 37 -20.17 18.23 -10.05
N ASP A 38 -19.03 18.84 -10.22
CA ASP A 38 -17.85 18.20 -10.79
C ASP A 38 -17.14 17.37 -9.70
N ALA A 39 -17.43 16.08 -9.66
CA ALA A 39 -16.92 15.17 -8.64
C ALA A 39 -15.39 15.11 -8.60
N ALA A 40 -14.70 15.25 -9.73
CA ALA A 40 -13.23 15.23 -9.78
C ALA A 40 -12.58 16.43 -9.07
N SER A 41 -13.28 17.56 -9.00
CA SER A 41 -12.79 18.79 -8.37
C SER A 41 -13.29 19.01 -6.93
N ALA A 42 -14.19 18.17 -6.45
CA ALA A 42 -14.73 18.27 -5.08
C ALA A 42 -13.62 18.00 -4.05
N THR A 43 -13.57 18.83 -3.00
CA THR A 43 -12.55 18.78 -1.94
C THR A 43 -13.11 18.39 -0.57
N SER A 44 -14.41 18.19 -0.47
CA SER A 44 -15.12 17.72 0.73
C SER A 44 -16.51 17.17 0.37
N SER A 45 -17.18 16.49 1.29
CA SER A 45 -18.57 16.06 1.15
C SER A 45 -19.54 17.25 0.96
N GLU A 46 -19.19 18.43 1.52
CA GLU A 46 -20.01 19.65 1.39
C GLU A 46 -20.11 20.13 -0.06
N ASP A 47 -19.10 19.91 -0.89
CA ASP A 47 -19.12 20.28 -2.31
C ASP A 47 -20.20 19.50 -3.09
N PHE A 48 -20.57 18.30 -2.63
CA PHE A 48 -21.69 17.52 -3.16
C PHE A 48 -23.05 17.96 -2.60
N GLY A 49 -23.07 18.70 -1.50
CA GLY A 49 -24.27 19.04 -0.73
C GLY A 49 -24.45 18.16 0.51
N GLY A 50 -23.38 17.48 0.95
CA GLY A 50 -23.31 16.61 2.12
C GLY A 50 -23.18 15.13 1.76
N MET A 51 -23.01 14.29 2.79
CA MET A 51 -22.76 12.85 2.64
C MET A 51 -23.85 12.12 1.84
N ASP A 52 -25.14 12.43 2.05
CA ASP A 52 -26.22 11.76 1.34
C ASP A 52 -26.12 11.96 -0.20
N GLU A 53 -25.72 13.15 -0.64
CA GLU A 53 -25.54 13.45 -2.07
C GLU A 53 -24.22 12.87 -2.62
N LEU A 54 -23.16 12.79 -1.81
CA LEU A 54 -21.92 12.07 -2.18
C LEU A 54 -22.21 10.58 -2.37
N VAL A 55 -22.92 9.94 -1.43
CA VAL A 55 -23.33 8.53 -1.54
C VAL A 55 -24.09 8.29 -2.83
N LYS A 56 -25.07 9.15 -3.14
CA LYS A 56 -25.86 9.03 -4.37
C LYS A 56 -25.00 9.19 -5.62
N ALA A 57 -24.08 10.17 -5.64
CA ALA A 57 -23.18 10.38 -6.77
C ALA A 57 -22.25 9.16 -6.99
N ALA A 58 -21.71 8.57 -5.92
CA ALA A 58 -20.91 7.38 -5.97
C ALA A 58 -21.71 6.14 -6.43
N GLN A 59 -22.96 6.01 -6.00
CA GLN A 59 -23.86 4.94 -6.46
C GLN A 59 -24.23 5.09 -7.95
N ASP A 60 -24.32 6.32 -8.45
CA ASP A 60 -24.55 6.57 -9.88
C ASP A 60 -23.32 6.17 -10.73
N GLU A 61 -22.10 6.26 -10.18
CA GLU A 61 -20.87 5.70 -10.78
C GLU A 61 -20.85 4.16 -10.69
N GLY A 62 -21.32 3.60 -9.57
CA GLY A 62 -21.64 2.19 -9.35
C GLY A 62 -20.44 1.26 -9.13
N GLU A 63 -19.20 1.72 -9.29
CA GLU A 63 -18.01 0.94 -9.07
C GLU A 63 -16.83 1.77 -8.56
N LEU A 64 -15.87 1.09 -7.94
CA LEU A 64 -14.60 1.63 -7.47
C LEU A 64 -13.48 0.68 -7.89
N ASN A 65 -12.41 1.20 -8.46
CA ASN A 65 -11.21 0.43 -8.78
C ASN A 65 -10.13 0.63 -7.72
N VAL A 66 -9.74 -0.45 -7.07
CA VAL A 66 -8.61 -0.48 -6.13
C VAL A 66 -7.54 -1.43 -6.65
N ILE A 67 -6.31 -1.26 -6.19
CA ILE A 67 -5.16 -2.08 -6.58
C ILE A 67 -4.26 -2.29 -5.37
N ALA A 68 -3.51 -3.39 -5.35
CA ALA A 68 -2.53 -3.69 -4.31
C ALA A 68 -3.12 -3.77 -2.88
N LEU A 69 -4.38 -4.24 -2.74
CA LEU A 69 -5.04 -4.45 -1.46
C LEU A 69 -5.21 -5.95 -1.19
N PRO A 70 -4.21 -6.64 -0.58
CA PRO A 70 -4.32 -8.08 -0.27
C PRO A 70 -5.45 -8.32 0.75
N PRO A 71 -6.28 -9.34 0.57
CA PRO A 71 -7.41 -9.62 1.46
C PRO A 71 -7.05 -9.80 2.94
N ASP A 72 -5.88 -10.35 3.22
CA ASP A 72 -5.35 -10.64 4.56
C ASP A 72 -4.42 -9.54 5.10
N TRP A 73 -4.18 -8.48 4.33
CA TRP A 73 -3.44 -7.30 4.77
C TRP A 73 -4.36 -6.35 5.53
N ALA A 74 -4.08 -6.12 6.82
CA ALA A 74 -4.79 -5.17 7.67
C ALA A 74 -6.34 -5.24 7.55
N ASN A 75 -6.90 -6.43 7.29
CA ASN A 75 -8.33 -6.70 7.18
C ASN A 75 -9.03 -6.17 5.92
N TYR A 76 -8.29 -5.93 4.80
CA TYR A 76 -8.89 -5.40 3.57
C TYR A 76 -10.07 -6.23 3.03
N ALA A 77 -10.07 -7.56 3.24
CA ALA A 77 -11.23 -8.38 2.82
C ALA A 77 -12.55 -7.90 3.43
N GLU A 78 -12.56 -7.63 4.74
CA GLU A 78 -13.76 -7.17 5.43
C GLU A 78 -14.05 -5.68 5.15
N ILE A 79 -13.01 -4.85 5.05
CA ILE A 79 -13.15 -3.42 4.69
C ILE A 79 -13.84 -3.29 3.33
N ILE A 80 -13.36 -4.01 2.31
CA ILE A 80 -13.95 -4.00 0.97
C ILE A 80 -15.40 -4.52 1.01
N SER A 81 -15.64 -5.68 1.64
CA SER A 81 -17.00 -6.24 1.70
C SER A 81 -17.98 -5.35 2.48
N THR A 82 -17.52 -4.70 3.55
CA THR A 82 -18.36 -3.77 4.33
C THR A 82 -18.71 -2.53 3.52
N PHE A 83 -17.76 -1.99 2.76
CA PHE A 83 -18.03 -0.87 1.85
C PHE A 83 -19.06 -1.25 0.77
N GLU A 84 -18.87 -2.42 0.12
CA GLU A 84 -19.80 -2.93 -0.89
C GLU A 84 -21.23 -3.12 -0.32
N ASP A 85 -21.32 -3.75 0.86
CA ASP A 85 -22.60 -4.04 1.51
C ASP A 85 -23.30 -2.75 2.00
N THR A 86 -22.53 -1.75 2.43
CA THR A 86 -23.07 -0.49 2.98
C THR A 86 -23.59 0.43 1.89
N TYR A 87 -22.85 0.53 0.77
CA TYR A 87 -23.12 1.55 -0.24
C TYR A 87 -23.68 1.00 -1.56
N ASP A 88 -23.76 -0.32 -1.73
CA ASP A 88 -24.16 -0.99 -2.99
C ASP A 88 -23.30 -0.54 -4.19
N ILE A 89 -21.98 -0.40 -3.96
CA ILE A 89 -20.96 -0.05 -4.94
C ILE A 89 -20.02 -1.22 -5.10
N LYS A 90 -19.80 -1.67 -6.33
CA LYS A 90 -18.87 -2.78 -6.60
C LYS A 90 -17.43 -2.33 -6.50
N VAL A 91 -16.59 -3.04 -5.73
CA VAL A 91 -15.15 -2.82 -5.68
C VAL A 91 -14.43 -3.80 -6.62
N ASN A 92 -13.74 -3.26 -7.61
CA ASN A 92 -12.86 -4.02 -8.50
C ASN A 92 -11.44 -4.00 -7.92
N SER A 93 -11.05 -5.05 -7.19
CA SER A 93 -9.70 -5.21 -6.66
C SER A 93 -8.82 -5.92 -7.68
N ASP A 94 -7.77 -5.25 -8.18
CA ASP A 94 -6.80 -5.79 -9.14
C ASP A 94 -5.42 -5.95 -8.48
N GLN A 95 -4.66 -6.94 -8.90
CA GLN A 95 -3.28 -7.20 -8.48
C GLN A 95 -3.06 -7.05 -6.95
N PRO A 96 -3.77 -7.81 -6.12
CA PRO A 96 -3.75 -7.59 -4.66
C PRO A 96 -2.35 -7.70 -4.04
N ASP A 97 -1.45 -8.51 -4.62
CA ASP A 97 -0.08 -8.70 -4.14
C ASP A 97 0.94 -7.73 -4.78
N ALA A 98 0.48 -6.68 -5.46
CA ALA A 98 1.35 -5.67 -6.05
C ALA A 98 1.96 -4.75 -4.98
N ALA A 99 3.08 -4.11 -5.31
CA ALA A 99 3.72 -3.14 -4.45
C ALA A 99 3.24 -1.71 -4.76
N SER A 100 3.42 -0.78 -3.83
CA SER A 100 3.02 0.63 -3.97
C SER A 100 3.49 1.28 -5.29
N GLN A 101 4.68 0.92 -5.80
CA GLN A 101 5.15 1.44 -7.08
C GLN A 101 4.31 0.93 -8.26
N ASP A 102 3.73 -0.27 -8.16
CA ASP A 102 2.89 -0.84 -9.22
C ASP A 102 1.55 -0.12 -9.32
N GLU A 103 1.03 0.44 -8.20
CA GLU A 103 -0.16 1.30 -8.19
C GLU A 103 0.07 2.56 -9.03
N ILE A 104 1.20 3.23 -8.81
CA ILE A 104 1.60 4.41 -9.59
C ILE A 104 1.80 4.07 -11.07
N ASN A 105 2.43 2.93 -11.35
CA ASN A 105 2.62 2.45 -12.71
C ASN A 105 1.27 2.17 -13.39
N ALA A 106 0.34 1.49 -12.70
CA ALA A 106 -0.99 1.20 -13.21
C ALA A 106 -1.80 2.46 -13.49
N ALA A 107 -1.74 3.47 -12.58
CA ALA A 107 -2.40 4.75 -12.79
C ALA A 107 -1.89 5.47 -14.06
N ASN A 108 -0.58 5.44 -14.28
CA ASN A 108 0.03 6.03 -15.48
C ASN A 108 -0.32 5.25 -16.76
N ASP A 109 -0.25 3.91 -16.73
CA ASP A 109 -0.46 3.05 -17.89
C ASP A 109 -1.94 3.00 -18.32
N LEU A 110 -2.86 3.13 -17.37
CA LEU A 110 -4.30 3.06 -17.58
C LEU A 110 -4.98 4.44 -17.59
N LYS A 111 -4.22 5.52 -17.50
CA LYS A 111 -4.75 6.89 -17.50
C LYS A 111 -5.76 7.13 -18.63
N GLY A 112 -6.90 7.71 -18.27
CA GLY A 112 -7.98 8.00 -19.20
C GLY A 112 -8.81 6.77 -19.63
N THR A 113 -8.67 5.65 -18.94
CA THR A 113 -9.52 4.46 -19.12
C THR A 113 -10.39 4.22 -17.90
N ASP A 114 -11.51 3.48 -18.05
CA ASP A 114 -12.37 3.06 -16.93
C ASP A 114 -11.72 2.04 -15.98
N ARG A 115 -10.47 1.65 -16.24
CA ARG A 115 -9.73 0.64 -15.48
C ARG A 115 -8.59 1.21 -14.65
N ALA A 116 -8.34 2.51 -14.73
CA ALA A 116 -7.35 3.15 -13.88
C ALA A 116 -7.76 2.99 -12.40
N PRO A 117 -6.82 2.84 -11.46
CA PRO A 117 -7.14 2.87 -10.04
C PRO A 117 -7.72 4.23 -9.66
N ASP A 118 -8.77 4.22 -8.83
CA ASP A 118 -9.43 5.41 -8.31
C ASP A 118 -8.71 5.98 -7.09
N VAL A 119 -8.11 5.10 -6.30
CA VAL A 119 -7.45 5.41 -5.03
C VAL A 119 -6.13 4.68 -4.91
N PHE A 120 -5.29 5.12 -3.98
CA PHE A 120 -3.98 4.56 -3.66
C PHE A 120 -3.85 4.28 -2.17
N ASP A 121 -3.13 3.17 -1.83
CA ASP A 121 -2.68 2.82 -0.49
C ASP A 121 -1.16 2.61 -0.50
N LEU A 122 -0.42 3.66 -0.28
CA LEU A 122 1.00 3.73 -0.60
C LEU A 122 1.89 3.74 0.65
N GLY A 123 3.02 3.06 0.55
CA GLY A 123 4.13 3.30 1.45
C GLY A 123 4.68 4.73 1.29
N GLN A 124 5.14 5.34 2.38
CA GLN A 124 5.55 6.75 2.47
C GLN A 124 6.49 7.19 1.33
N SER A 125 7.54 6.43 1.04
CA SER A 125 8.53 6.83 0.02
C SER A 125 7.94 6.95 -1.38
N VAL A 126 6.98 6.08 -1.73
CA VAL A 126 6.29 6.12 -3.03
C VAL A 126 5.26 7.24 -3.05
N ALA A 127 4.48 7.39 -1.97
CA ALA A 127 3.48 8.45 -1.84
C ALA A 127 4.11 9.84 -2.02
N LEU A 128 5.15 10.16 -1.25
CA LEU A 128 5.81 11.47 -1.27
C LEU A 128 6.52 11.78 -2.60
N ALA A 129 6.94 10.76 -3.34
CA ALA A 129 7.54 10.94 -4.68
C ALA A 129 6.50 11.23 -5.78
N ASN A 130 5.19 11.06 -5.52
CA ASN A 130 4.13 11.10 -6.53
C ASN A 130 2.93 11.98 -6.14
N THR A 131 3.10 12.93 -5.23
CA THR A 131 2.01 13.78 -4.70
C THR A 131 1.30 14.61 -5.78
N ASP A 132 1.94 14.85 -6.91
CA ASP A 132 1.35 15.53 -8.07
C ASP A 132 0.27 14.70 -8.81
N MET A 133 0.15 13.42 -8.48
CA MET A 133 -0.89 12.53 -9.00
C MET A 133 -2.16 12.50 -8.13
N PHE A 134 -2.18 13.19 -7.00
CA PHE A 134 -3.24 13.07 -6.01
C PHE A 134 -4.21 14.24 -6.04
N ALA A 135 -5.52 13.94 -5.92
CA ALA A 135 -6.55 14.95 -5.78
C ALA A 135 -6.74 15.34 -4.31
N PRO A 136 -6.82 16.63 -3.96
CA PRO A 136 -7.07 17.04 -2.59
C PRO A 136 -8.50 16.70 -2.16
N TYR A 137 -8.64 16.10 -0.98
CA TYR A 137 -9.95 15.84 -0.37
C TYR A 137 -9.83 15.77 1.16
N LYS A 138 -10.70 16.47 1.87
CA LYS A 138 -10.78 16.45 3.33
C LYS A 138 -12.03 15.71 3.76
N VAL A 139 -11.84 14.56 4.39
CA VAL A 139 -12.91 13.76 4.98
C VAL A 139 -13.60 14.51 6.12
N GLU A 140 -14.84 14.16 6.48
CA GLU A 140 -15.57 14.82 7.57
C GLU A 140 -14.85 14.76 8.91
N THR A 141 -14.04 13.72 9.12
CA THR A 141 -13.25 13.50 10.34
C THR A 141 -11.81 14.02 10.25
N PHE A 142 -11.50 14.84 9.25
CA PHE A 142 -10.13 15.32 8.98
C PHE A 142 -9.47 16.01 10.18
N ASP A 143 -10.23 16.74 10.98
CA ASP A 143 -9.73 17.46 12.14
C ASP A 143 -9.36 16.53 13.32
N ASP A 144 -9.86 15.28 13.35
CA ASP A 144 -9.51 14.26 14.34
C ASP A 144 -8.15 13.61 14.08
N ILE A 145 -7.58 13.81 12.89
CA ILE A 145 -6.31 13.24 12.48
C ILE A 145 -5.19 14.20 12.88
N PRO A 146 -4.12 13.74 13.57
CA PRO A 146 -2.99 14.59 13.92
C PRO A 146 -2.32 15.23 12.70
N ASP A 147 -1.82 16.47 12.86
CA ASP A 147 -1.27 17.25 11.74
C ASP A 147 -0.06 16.58 11.05
N GLU A 148 0.69 15.76 11.79
CA GLU A 148 1.83 14.99 11.26
C GLU A 148 1.42 13.83 10.35
N TYR A 149 0.14 13.45 10.34
CA TYR A 149 -0.38 12.30 9.57
C TYR A 149 -1.29 12.73 8.41
N LYS A 150 -1.22 13.98 7.98
CA LYS A 150 -2.03 14.48 6.88
C LYS A 150 -1.37 15.64 6.14
N ASP A 151 -1.59 15.73 4.84
CA ASP A 151 -1.31 16.96 4.10
C ASP A 151 -2.34 18.04 4.47
N PRO A 152 -1.95 19.29 4.73
CA PRO A 152 -2.88 20.35 5.15
C PRO A 152 -4.02 20.62 4.17
N ASP A 153 -3.79 20.35 2.89
CA ASP A 153 -4.79 20.52 1.82
C ASP A 153 -5.58 19.23 1.55
N GLY A 154 -5.24 18.12 2.24
CA GLY A 154 -5.90 16.82 2.08
C GLY A 154 -5.48 16.08 0.81
N THR A 155 -4.30 16.38 0.26
CA THR A 155 -3.76 15.68 -0.92
C THR A 155 -3.47 14.22 -0.61
N TRP A 156 -3.08 13.93 0.62
CA TRP A 156 -2.94 12.59 1.17
C TRP A 156 -3.28 12.60 2.67
N VAL A 157 -3.66 11.46 3.19
CA VAL A 157 -3.93 11.26 4.61
C VAL A 157 -3.40 9.88 4.99
N ASN A 158 -2.71 9.78 6.13
CA ASN A 158 -2.40 8.46 6.68
C ASN A 158 -3.66 7.83 7.29
N ASP A 159 -3.81 6.53 7.15
CA ASP A 159 -5.02 5.81 7.56
C ASP A 159 -4.79 4.82 8.69
N TYR A 160 -3.87 3.90 8.53
CA TYR A 160 -3.49 2.90 9.52
C TYR A 160 -1.98 2.70 9.53
N GLY A 161 -1.47 2.17 10.62
CA GLY A 161 -0.05 1.90 10.77
C GLY A 161 0.25 0.81 11.78
N GLY A 162 1.53 0.62 12.01
CA GLY A 162 2.06 -0.35 12.95
C GLY A 162 3.54 -0.13 13.23
N TYR A 163 4.13 -1.13 13.86
CA TYR A 163 5.56 -1.16 14.13
C TYR A 163 6.25 -2.23 13.31
N MET A 164 7.42 -1.90 12.80
CA MET A 164 8.25 -2.91 12.14
C MET A 164 8.68 -3.97 13.14
N SER A 165 8.53 -5.22 12.75
CA SER A 165 8.68 -6.38 13.62
C SER A 165 9.45 -7.52 12.97
N ILE A 166 9.76 -8.53 13.77
CA ILE A 166 10.27 -9.81 13.30
C ILE A 166 9.26 -10.88 13.71
N GLY A 167 8.51 -11.40 12.72
CA GLY A 167 7.66 -12.57 12.87
C GLY A 167 8.47 -13.85 12.67
N TYR A 168 8.22 -14.90 13.46
CA TYR A 168 8.93 -16.16 13.33
C TYR A 168 8.16 -17.36 13.85
N ASP A 169 8.34 -18.50 13.21
CA ASP A 169 7.86 -19.79 13.68
C ASP A 169 8.80 -20.35 14.76
N SER A 170 8.37 -20.32 16.03
CA SER A 170 9.15 -20.77 17.18
C SER A 170 9.39 -22.30 17.21
N SER A 171 8.74 -23.07 16.35
CA SER A 171 9.01 -24.50 16.16
C SER A 171 10.21 -24.75 15.21
N VAL A 172 10.58 -23.73 14.41
CA VAL A 172 11.62 -23.83 13.35
C VAL A 172 12.90 -23.10 13.73
N VAL A 173 12.81 -22.01 14.50
CA VAL A 173 13.94 -21.20 14.95
C VAL A 173 13.87 -20.92 16.44
N PRO A 174 15.00 -20.63 17.12
CA PRO A 174 15.01 -20.18 18.51
C PRO A 174 14.31 -18.83 18.66
N ASP A 175 13.93 -18.49 19.89
CA ASP A 175 13.33 -17.20 20.19
C ASP A 175 14.22 -16.04 19.70
N VAL A 176 13.57 -15.07 19.06
CA VAL A 176 14.15 -13.84 18.56
C VAL A 176 13.84 -12.73 19.57
N THR A 177 14.83 -11.92 19.89
CA THR A 177 14.69 -10.75 20.78
C THR A 177 15.30 -9.49 20.19
N SER A 178 16.12 -9.61 19.15
CA SER A 178 16.83 -8.50 18.52
C SER A 178 17.09 -8.76 17.04
N VAL A 179 17.33 -7.71 16.28
CA VAL A 179 17.73 -7.80 14.86
C VAL A 179 19.04 -8.60 14.71
N ALA A 180 19.94 -8.47 15.67
CA ALA A 180 21.24 -9.20 15.65
C ALA A 180 21.07 -10.73 15.73
N ASP A 181 19.99 -11.25 16.30
CA ASP A 181 19.72 -12.67 16.36
C ASP A 181 19.63 -13.32 14.98
N LEU A 182 19.16 -12.58 13.98
CA LEU A 182 18.98 -13.06 12.60
C LEU A 182 20.33 -13.45 11.93
N MET A 183 21.45 -12.97 12.48
CA MET A 183 22.80 -13.33 12.00
C MET A 183 23.30 -14.68 12.50
N LYS A 184 22.59 -15.31 13.47
CA LYS A 184 22.98 -16.61 14.04
C LYS A 184 22.85 -17.74 13.00
N PRO A 185 23.65 -18.79 13.09
CA PRO A 185 23.63 -19.90 12.13
C PRO A 185 22.30 -20.66 12.04
N GLU A 186 21.47 -20.60 13.09
CA GLU A 186 20.15 -21.23 13.17
C GLU A 186 19.14 -20.65 12.20
N PHE A 187 19.39 -19.40 11.73
CA PHE A 187 18.56 -18.67 10.78
C PHE A 187 18.96 -18.88 9.32
N LYS A 188 19.89 -19.79 9.06
CA LYS A 188 20.40 -20.03 7.70
C LYS A 188 19.28 -20.41 6.73
N GLY A 189 19.11 -19.59 5.67
CA GLY A 189 18.09 -19.76 4.63
C GLY A 189 16.67 -19.59 5.13
N LYS A 190 16.42 -18.71 6.11
CA LYS A 190 15.10 -18.59 6.74
C LYS A 190 14.55 -17.17 6.86
N VAL A 191 15.36 -16.14 6.71
CA VAL A 191 14.95 -14.75 6.94
C VAL A 191 14.50 -14.11 5.63
N ALA A 192 13.25 -13.74 5.54
CA ALA A 192 12.67 -12.98 4.44
C ALA A 192 12.41 -11.52 4.83
N LEU A 193 12.42 -10.63 3.86
CA LEU A 193 11.98 -9.24 3.97
C LEU A 193 10.76 -9.09 3.06
N ASN A 194 9.73 -8.40 3.52
CA ASN A 194 8.50 -8.25 2.74
C ASN A 194 8.66 -7.22 1.61
N GLY A 195 9.14 -7.70 0.46
CA GLY A 195 9.30 -6.97 -0.79
C GLY A 195 10.69 -6.37 -1.04
N ASP A 196 10.77 -5.59 -2.11
CA ASP A 196 11.94 -4.79 -2.48
C ASP A 196 11.86 -3.40 -1.82
N PRO A 197 12.84 -2.98 -1.00
CA PRO A 197 12.77 -1.71 -0.27
C PRO A 197 12.85 -0.47 -1.16
N THR A 198 13.06 -0.62 -2.46
CA THR A 198 12.97 0.47 -3.43
C THR A 198 11.55 0.65 -4.00
N GLN A 199 10.62 -0.27 -3.65
CA GLN A 199 9.28 -0.33 -4.22
C GLN A 199 8.18 -0.54 -3.16
N ALA A 200 8.50 -1.24 -2.04
CA ALA A 200 7.57 -1.60 -0.99
C ALA A 200 7.90 -0.89 0.34
N GLY A 201 6.88 -0.25 0.94
CA GLY A 201 7.00 0.48 2.20
C GLY A 201 7.39 -0.40 3.39
N ALA A 202 6.86 -1.62 3.47
CA ALA A 202 7.23 -2.59 4.50
C ALA A 202 8.73 -2.93 4.44
N ALA A 203 9.23 -3.26 3.23
CA ALA A 203 10.64 -3.54 3.04
C ALA A 203 11.55 -2.34 3.34
N PHE A 204 11.14 -1.13 2.93
CA PHE A 204 11.84 0.12 3.28
C PHE A 204 11.99 0.25 4.80
N SER A 205 10.89 0.11 5.53
CA SER A 205 10.88 0.21 7.00
C SER A 205 11.65 -0.92 7.68
N GLY A 206 11.66 -2.13 7.10
CA GLY A 206 12.47 -3.25 7.56
C GLY A 206 13.97 -2.99 7.43
N VAL A 207 14.42 -2.34 6.33
CA VAL A 207 15.83 -1.91 6.20
C VAL A 207 16.13 -0.76 7.16
N MET A 208 15.20 0.16 7.41
CA MET A 208 15.35 1.24 8.39
C MET A 208 15.49 0.67 9.82
N MET A 209 14.66 -0.30 10.20
CA MET A 209 14.79 -1.02 11.47
C MET A 209 16.17 -1.65 11.60
N ALA A 210 16.64 -2.36 10.59
CA ALA A 210 17.97 -2.94 10.58
C ALA A 210 19.07 -1.87 10.67
N ALA A 211 18.91 -0.71 10.04
CA ALA A 211 19.85 0.40 10.14
C ALA A 211 19.97 0.90 11.56
N ILE A 212 18.86 1.22 12.22
CA ILE A 212 18.84 1.72 13.60
C ILE A 212 19.46 0.70 14.55
N ALA A 213 19.11 -0.58 14.43
CA ALA A 213 19.68 -1.67 15.24
C ALA A 213 21.21 -1.82 15.07
N ASN A 214 21.77 -1.36 13.96
CA ASN A 214 23.20 -1.46 13.63
C ASN A 214 23.92 -0.10 13.71
N GLY A 215 23.38 0.85 14.48
CA GLY A 215 24.01 2.14 14.78
C GLY A 215 23.81 3.24 13.74
N GLY A 216 22.90 3.01 12.78
CA GLY A 216 22.36 4.04 11.90
C GLY A 216 21.26 4.86 12.58
N SER A 217 20.50 5.58 11.77
CA SER A 217 19.38 6.41 12.21
C SER A 217 18.43 6.70 11.04
N ALA A 218 17.35 7.41 11.27
CA ALA A 218 16.48 7.89 10.18
C ALA A 218 17.22 8.73 9.13
N ASP A 219 18.34 9.37 9.50
CA ASP A 219 19.22 10.11 8.58
C ASP A 219 20.28 9.25 7.86
N ASP A 220 20.48 7.99 8.32
CA ASP A 220 21.51 7.09 7.79
C ASP A 220 21.01 5.64 7.73
N ILE A 221 20.47 5.26 6.58
CA ILE A 221 19.98 3.90 6.30
C ILE A 221 21.11 2.93 5.87
N ALA A 222 22.32 3.41 5.61
CA ALA A 222 23.42 2.60 5.07
C ALA A 222 23.74 1.37 5.92
N PRO A 223 23.79 1.43 7.28
CA PRO A 223 24.04 0.24 8.11
C PRO A 223 22.98 -0.87 7.94
N GLY A 224 21.75 -0.52 7.57
CA GLY A 224 20.69 -1.49 7.25
C GLY A 224 20.98 -2.24 5.96
N VAL A 225 21.43 -1.55 4.93
CA VAL A 225 21.84 -2.17 3.66
C VAL A 225 23.04 -3.09 3.89
N ASP A 226 24.01 -2.67 4.69
CA ASP A 226 25.19 -3.49 5.04
C ASP A 226 24.78 -4.73 5.85
N PHE A 227 23.81 -4.61 6.77
CA PHE A 227 23.26 -5.74 7.51
C PHE A 227 22.64 -6.79 6.57
N PHE A 228 21.81 -6.39 5.61
CA PHE A 228 21.23 -7.33 4.65
C PHE A 228 22.28 -7.94 3.71
N ALA A 229 23.33 -7.20 3.34
CA ALA A 229 24.46 -7.74 2.60
C ALA A 229 25.18 -8.83 3.39
N ASP A 230 25.44 -8.62 4.67
CA ASP A 230 26.06 -9.59 5.56
C ASP A 230 25.13 -10.79 5.83
N LEU A 231 23.83 -10.55 5.99
CA LEU A 231 22.81 -11.60 6.13
C LEU A 231 22.77 -12.51 4.90
N LYS A 232 22.85 -11.92 3.70
CA LYS A 232 22.96 -12.65 2.42
C LYS A 232 24.25 -13.45 2.33
N LYS A 233 25.38 -12.86 2.70
CA LYS A 233 26.68 -13.50 2.70
C LYS A 233 26.77 -14.65 3.71
N ALA A 234 26.09 -14.54 4.87
CA ALA A 234 25.93 -15.61 5.85
C ALA A 234 25.07 -16.76 5.31
N GLY A 235 24.26 -16.49 4.28
CA GLY A 235 23.31 -17.42 3.70
C GLY A 235 22.01 -17.52 4.50
N ASN A 236 21.71 -16.51 5.35
CA ASN A 236 20.49 -16.46 6.17
C ASN A 236 19.33 -15.81 5.42
N PHE A 237 19.61 -14.86 4.51
CA PHE A 237 18.61 -14.12 3.76
C PHE A 237 17.99 -14.97 2.65
N LEU A 238 16.64 -14.99 2.62
CA LEU A 238 15.82 -15.54 1.54
C LEU A 238 15.47 -14.42 0.55
N THR A 239 15.51 -14.72 -0.74
CA THR A 239 15.01 -13.85 -1.80
C THR A 239 13.64 -14.34 -2.28
N VAL A 240 12.74 -14.59 -1.34
CA VAL A 240 11.34 -14.99 -1.55
C VAL A 240 10.51 -13.93 -0.88
N ASP A 241 9.58 -13.35 -1.59
CA ASP A 241 8.62 -12.42 -1.02
C ASP A 241 7.65 -13.20 -0.13
N PRO A 242 7.56 -12.87 1.17
CA PRO A 242 6.68 -13.56 2.08
C PRO A 242 5.22 -13.13 1.85
N ASP A 243 4.34 -14.10 1.96
CA ASP A 243 2.89 -13.95 2.01
C ASP A 243 2.31 -14.95 3.01
N SER A 244 1.01 -14.91 3.30
CA SER A 244 0.34 -15.84 4.19
C SER A 244 0.57 -17.29 3.79
N SER A 245 0.54 -17.60 2.49
CA SER A 245 0.75 -18.95 1.96
C SER A 245 2.17 -19.46 2.21
N THR A 246 3.20 -18.64 1.99
CA THR A 246 4.60 -19.01 2.23
C THR A 246 4.92 -19.17 3.71
N ILE A 247 4.25 -18.41 4.59
CA ILE A 247 4.33 -18.52 6.05
C ILE A 247 3.69 -19.84 6.48
N GLU A 248 2.44 -20.10 6.11
CA GLU A 248 1.70 -21.34 6.46
C GLU A 248 2.41 -22.61 5.96
N GLN A 249 3.03 -22.55 4.77
CA GLN A 249 3.82 -23.65 4.23
C GLN A 249 5.21 -23.81 4.86
N GLY A 250 5.63 -22.88 5.72
CA GLY A 250 6.96 -22.85 6.34
C GLY A 250 8.09 -22.53 5.36
N THR A 251 7.78 -21.93 4.21
CA THR A 251 8.77 -21.50 3.22
C THR A 251 9.51 -20.25 3.71
N THR A 252 8.80 -19.33 4.38
CA THR A 252 9.33 -18.11 4.98
C THR A 252 9.11 -18.13 6.50
N PRO A 253 9.88 -18.95 7.25
CA PRO A 253 9.64 -19.17 8.68
C PRO A 253 10.10 -18.00 9.57
N VAL A 254 10.75 -16.99 9.02
CA VAL A 254 11.13 -15.75 9.69
C VAL A 254 10.93 -14.60 8.72
N VAL A 255 10.12 -13.61 9.10
CA VAL A 255 9.73 -12.49 8.24
C VAL A 255 9.95 -11.17 8.97
N ILE A 256 10.61 -10.23 8.30
CA ILE A 256 10.69 -8.83 8.73
C ILE A 256 9.53 -8.10 8.07
N ASP A 257 8.55 -7.67 8.87
CA ASP A 257 7.30 -7.07 8.42
C ASP A 257 6.60 -6.30 9.55
N TRP A 258 5.44 -5.69 9.26
CA TRP A 258 4.62 -5.02 10.24
C TRP A 258 4.05 -5.97 11.31
N ASP A 259 3.89 -5.48 12.54
CA ASP A 259 3.43 -6.26 13.69
C ASP A 259 2.00 -6.81 13.51
N TYR A 260 1.12 -6.08 12.83
CA TYR A 260 -0.24 -6.55 12.54
C TYR A 260 -0.27 -7.73 11.55
N LEU A 261 0.67 -7.81 10.61
CA LEU A 261 0.80 -8.99 9.74
C LEU A 261 1.32 -10.20 10.51
N GLY A 262 2.17 -9.95 11.51
CA GLY A 262 2.55 -10.99 12.47
C GLY A 262 1.37 -11.50 13.30
N ALA A 263 0.43 -10.64 13.66
CA ALA A 263 -0.79 -11.03 14.34
C ALA A 263 -1.70 -11.88 13.41
N ALA A 264 -1.84 -11.49 12.15
CA ALA A 264 -2.58 -12.25 11.14
C ALA A 264 -1.94 -13.66 10.92
N ALA A 265 -0.62 -13.74 10.84
CA ALA A 265 0.10 -15.02 10.72
C ALA A 265 -0.12 -15.92 11.94
N ALA A 266 -0.14 -15.36 13.16
CA ALA A 266 -0.38 -16.11 14.40
C ALA A 266 -1.79 -16.71 14.47
N ALA A 267 -2.76 -16.14 13.76
CA ALA A 267 -4.11 -16.73 13.68
C ALA A 267 -4.14 -18.05 12.89
N ASN A 268 -3.19 -18.26 11.98
CA ASN A 268 -3.11 -19.44 11.12
C ASN A 268 -1.97 -20.40 11.50
N VAL A 269 -0.95 -19.92 12.20
CA VAL A 269 0.23 -20.71 12.62
C VAL A 269 0.41 -20.61 14.13
N ASP A 270 -0.06 -21.60 14.88
CA ASP A 270 -0.07 -21.63 16.37
C ASP A 270 1.30 -21.36 17.01
N THR A 271 2.39 -21.65 16.30
CA THR A 271 3.78 -21.47 16.78
C THR A 271 4.39 -20.14 16.35
N TRP A 272 3.63 -19.32 15.61
CA TRP A 272 4.10 -18.00 15.20
C TRP A 272 4.20 -17.04 16.37
N LYS A 273 5.30 -16.32 16.42
CA LYS A 273 5.55 -15.24 17.38
C LYS A 273 5.99 -13.99 16.64
N THR A 274 5.69 -12.84 17.23
CA THR A 274 6.09 -11.54 16.69
C THR A 274 6.79 -10.74 17.78
N VAL A 275 7.88 -10.08 17.43
CA VAL A 275 8.64 -9.19 18.32
C VAL A 275 8.94 -7.87 17.61
N VAL A 276 8.65 -6.76 18.29
CA VAL A 276 9.17 -5.43 17.94
C VAL A 276 10.47 -5.25 18.71
N PRO A 277 11.64 -5.15 18.02
CA PRO A 277 12.93 -5.03 18.70
C PRO A 277 13.03 -3.71 19.46
N GLU A 278 13.27 -3.76 20.78
CA GLU A 278 13.34 -2.56 21.62
C GLU A 278 14.42 -1.57 21.18
N GLU A 279 15.53 -2.08 20.61
CA GLU A 279 16.65 -1.26 20.12
C GLU A 279 16.37 -0.55 18.80
N ALA A 280 15.27 -0.88 18.11
CA ALA A 280 14.98 -0.36 16.77
C ALA A 280 13.47 -0.30 16.50
N VAL A 281 12.76 0.50 17.28
CA VAL A 281 11.32 0.71 17.14
C VAL A 281 11.09 1.66 15.96
N VAL A 282 10.69 1.13 14.81
CA VAL A 282 10.30 1.91 13.63
C VAL A 282 8.80 1.81 13.47
N ALA A 283 8.12 2.96 13.49
CA ALA A 283 6.70 3.07 13.22
C ALA A 283 6.47 3.65 11.82
N GLY A 284 5.34 3.31 11.23
CA GLY A 284 4.92 3.90 9.96
C GLY A 284 3.43 3.75 9.74
N TYR A 285 2.89 4.68 8.98
CA TYR A 285 1.51 4.68 8.51
C TYR A 285 1.50 4.62 6.99
N TYR A 286 0.47 3.97 6.44
CA TYR A 286 0.20 4.01 5.00
C TYR A 286 -0.48 5.31 4.61
N PHE A 287 -0.40 5.64 3.33
CA PHE A 287 -0.86 6.89 2.75
C PHE A 287 -2.02 6.61 1.82
N GLN A 288 -3.21 7.02 2.23
CA GLN A 288 -4.37 7.04 1.35
C GLN A 288 -4.38 8.32 0.52
N ALA A 289 -4.63 8.16 -0.77
CA ALA A 289 -4.79 9.26 -1.69
C ALA A 289 -5.83 8.93 -2.77
N ILE A 290 -6.45 9.96 -3.32
CA ILE A 290 -7.35 9.84 -4.47
C ILE A 290 -6.52 10.10 -5.74
N ASN A 291 -6.63 9.24 -6.74
CA ASN A 291 -6.05 9.51 -8.04
C ASN A 291 -6.71 10.74 -8.69
N ALA A 292 -5.91 11.75 -9.06
CA ALA A 292 -6.43 12.96 -9.71
C ALA A 292 -7.13 12.67 -11.05
N ASP A 293 -6.80 11.55 -11.69
CA ASP A 293 -7.41 11.07 -12.93
C ASP A 293 -8.35 9.88 -12.67
N ALA A 294 -8.93 9.78 -11.46
CA ALA A 294 -9.84 8.69 -11.08
C ALA A 294 -11.03 8.59 -12.05
N PRO A 295 -11.31 7.40 -12.61
CA PRO A 295 -12.50 7.20 -13.45
C PRO A 295 -13.82 7.28 -12.67
N HIS A 296 -13.80 7.03 -11.35
CA HIS A 296 -14.97 7.07 -10.46
C HIS A 296 -14.71 8.03 -9.29
N PRO A 297 -14.65 9.36 -9.56
CA PRO A 297 -14.18 10.32 -8.58
C PRO A 297 -15.10 10.51 -7.36
N ALA A 298 -16.40 10.26 -7.47
CA ALA A 298 -17.32 10.29 -6.32
C ALA A 298 -17.14 9.04 -5.45
N ALA A 299 -17.01 7.86 -6.06
CA ALA A 299 -16.77 6.61 -5.34
C ALA A 299 -15.41 6.64 -4.62
N ALA A 300 -14.38 7.23 -5.24
CA ALA A 300 -13.08 7.44 -4.60
C ALA A 300 -13.17 8.30 -3.33
N ARG A 301 -13.96 9.37 -3.35
CA ARG A 301 -14.19 10.24 -2.18
C ARG A 301 -14.99 9.55 -1.09
N LEU A 302 -16.03 8.82 -1.49
CA LEU A 302 -16.83 8.03 -0.55
C LEU A 302 -15.98 6.93 0.11
N TRP A 303 -15.07 6.30 -0.62
CA TRP A 303 -14.10 5.35 -0.06
C TRP A 303 -13.24 5.99 1.03
N GLN A 304 -12.72 7.20 0.81
CA GLN A 304 -11.99 7.94 1.83
C GLN A 304 -12.87 8.22 3.06
N GLU A 305 -14.11 8.71 2.89
CA GLU A 305 -15.03 8.95 4.01
C GLU A 305 -15.29 7.67 4.80
N PHE A 306 -15.46 6.53 4.14
CA PHE A 306 -15.65 5.24 4.79
C PHE A 306 -14.41 4.81 5.56
N LEU A 307 -13.21 4.86 4.97
CA LEU A 307 -11.98 4.45 5.64
C LEU A 307 -11.69 5.28 6.90
N PHE A 308 -12.02 6.57 6.86
CA PHE A 308 -11.80 7.48 7.98
C PHE A 308 -13.03 7.62 8.90
N SER A 309 -14.12 6.88 8.67
CA SER A 309 -15.24 6.76 9.61
C SER A 309 -14.83 5.94 10.84
N ASP A 310 -15.64 6.02 11.92
CA ASP A 310 -15.42 5.17 13.10
C ASP A 310 -15.51 3.68 12.77
N GLU A 311 -16.36 3.29 11.82
CA GLU A 311 -16.48 1.91 11.35
C GLU A 311 -15.20 1.47 10.61
N GLY A 312 -14.74 2.22 9.61
CA GLY A 312 -13.54 1.90 8.84
C GLY A 312 -12.30 1.82 9.73
N GLN A 313 -12.14 2.76 10.67
CA GLN A 313 -11.01 2.78 11.61
C GLN A 313 -11.05 1.57 12.58
N ASN A 314 -12.22 1.15 13.05
CA ASN A 314 -12.36 -0.06 13.85
C ASN A 314 -12.14 -1.36 13.03
N LEU A 315 -12.38 -1.34 11.71
CA LEU A 315 -12.03 -2.47 10.84
C LEU A 315 -10.50 -2.64 10.69
N TRP A 316 -9.73 -1.54 10.61
CA TRP A 316 -8.27 -1.58 10.67
C TRP A 316 -7.81 -2.18 12.00
N LEU A 317 -8.38 -1.70 13.11
CA LEU A 317 -8.05 -2.18 14.45
C LEU A 317 -8.35 -3.67 14.61
N LYS A 318 -9.44 -4.17 14.02
CA LYS A 318 -9.78 -5.59 13.99
C LYS A 318 -8.73 -6.42 13.25
N GLY A 319 -8.08 -5.85 12.24
CA GLY A 319 -6.92 -6.41 11.55
C GLY A 319 -5.61 -6.29 12.33
N GLY A 320 -5.63 -5.75 13.56
CA GLY A 320 -4.45 -5.54 14.40
C GLY A 320 -3.64 -4.30 14.04
N ALA A 321 -4.05 -3.55 13.01
CA ALA A 321 -3.40 -2.30 12.62
C ALA A 321 -3.88 -1.14 13.48
N ARG A 322 -3.02 -0.15 13.70
CA ARG A 322 -3.34 1.03 14.50
C ARG A 322 -4.03 2.07 13.63
N PRO A 323 -5.33 2.37 13.86
CA PRO A 323 -6.01 3.40 13.10
C PRO A 323 -5.45 4.79 13.44
N VAL A 324 -5.33 5.66 12.45
CA VAL A 324 -4.76 7.01 12.65
C VAL A 324 -5.61 7.88 13.57
N ARG A 325 -6.92 7.65 13.62
CA ARG A 325 -7.86 8.33 14.51
C ARG A 325 -7.99 7.67 15.90
N GLY A 326 -7.19 6.63 16.19
CA GLY A 326 -7.35 5.79 17.38
C GLY A 326 -7.45 6.57 18.69
N ASP A 327 -6.58 7.54 18.93
CA ASP A 327 -6.60 8.36 20.16
C ASP A 327 -7.85 9.24 20.23
N ALA A 328 -8.24 9.90 19.14
CA ALA A 328 -9.44 10.73 19.09
C ALA A 328 -10.72 9.88 19.31
N MET A 329 -10.78 8.70 18.72
CA MET A 329 -11.88 7.76 18.90
C MET A 329 -11.93 7.19 20.32
N ALA A 330 -10.77 6.97 20.96
CA ALA A 330 -10.70 6.54 22.35
C ALA A 330 -11.21 7.64 23.30
N GLU A 331 -10.88 8.89 23.06
CA GLU A 331 -11.43 10.03 23.80
C GLU A 331 -12.94 10.21 23.58
N ALA A 332 -13.41 9.98 22.37
CA ALA A 332 -14.84 10.04 22.02
C ALA A 332 -15.63 8.81 22.50
N GLY A 333 -14.98 7.69 22.83
CA GLY A 333 -15.62 6.43 23.22
C GLY A 333 -16.23 5.67 22.03
N THR A 334 -15.70 5.83 20.83
CA THR A 334 -16.17 5.18 19.58
C THR A 334 -15.21 4.09 19.09
N ILE A 335 -14.03 3.95 19.71
CA ILE A 335 -13.11 2.88 19.42
C ILE A 335 -13.55 1.56 20.08
N ASP A 336 -13.23 0.43 19.47
CA ASP A 336 -13.36 -0.88 20.14
C ASP A 336 -12.28 -0.98 21.24
N GLU A 337 -12.71 -0.75 22.51
CA GLU A 337 -11.80 -0.72 23.67
C GLU A 337 -11.10 -2.04 23.92
N GLU A 338 -11.71 -3.20 23.59
CA GLU A 338 -11.13 -4.52 23.77
C GLU A 338 -9.98 -4.72 22.77
N LEU A 339 -10.20 -4.43 21.51
CA LEU A 339 -9.18 -4.53 20.46
C LEU A 339 -8.06 -3.50 20.66
N TRP A 340 -8.42 -2.26 21.02
CA TRP A 340 -7.44 -1.21 21.28
C TRP A 340 -6.51 -1.56 22.44
N GLY A 341 -7.08 -2.09 23.53
CA GLY A 341 -6.31 -2.55 24.70
C GLY A 341 -5.53 -3.84 24.48
N ALA A 342 -5.82 -4.58 23.42
CA ALA A 342 -5.12 -5.82 23.04
C ALA A 342 -3.90 -5.60 22.14
N LEU A 343 -3.73 -4.39 21.58
CA LEU A 343 -2.56 -4.05 20.77
C LEU A 343 -1.27 -4.26 21.58
N PRO A 344 -0.19 -4.78 20.98
CA PRO A 344 1.08 -4.97 21.64
C PRO A 344 1.59 -3.66 22.28
N GLU A 345 1.99 -3.73 23.54
CA GLU A 345 2.73 -2.63 24.18
C GLU A 345 4.13 -2.58 23.57
N VAL A 346 4.50 -1.43 23.03
CA VAL A 346 5.81 -1.20 22.43
C VAL A 346 6.67 -0.45 23.42
N THR A 347 7.80 -1.06 23.79
CA THR A 347 8.80 -0.44 24.67
C THR A 347 9.87 0.22 23.81
N GLY A 348 10.21 1.47 24.15
CA GLY A 348 11.16 2.27 23.39
C GLY A 348 10.52 3.50 22.77
N GLU A 349 11.33 4.36 22.18
CA GLU A 349 10.87 5.57 21.51
C GLU A 349 10.71 5.28 20.00
N PRO A 350 9.50 5.38 19.46
CA PRO A 350 9.29 5.11 18.04
C PRO A 350 9.99 6.12 17.15
N VAL A 351 10.65 5.64 16.12
CA VAL A 351 11.21 6.46 15.05
C VAL A 351 10.23 6.43 13.87
N ILE A 352 9.72 7.60 13.54
CA ILE A 352 8.94 7.85 12.32
C ILE A 352 9.80 8.73 11.45
N PRO A 353 10.35 8.22 10.31
CA PRO A 353 11.16 9.05 9.42
C PRO A 353 10.35 10.20 8.86
N THR A 354 10.92 11.41 8.86
CA THR A 354 10.34 12.56 8.16
C THR A 354 10.40 12.38 6.64
N ASP A 355 9.65 13.20 5.90
CA ASP A 355 9.64 13.20 4.44
C ASP A 355 11.05 13.37 3.83
N GLU A 356 11.85 14.29 4.40
CA GLU A 356 13.24 14.51 3.96
C GLU A 356 14.10 13.28 4.21
N GLN A 357 13.96 12.64 5.37
CA GLN A 357 14.69 11.42 5.74
C GLN A 357 14.28 10.24 4.85
N THR A 358 12.98 10.07 4.61
CA THR A 358 12.44 9.03 3.74
C THR A 358 12.93 9.19 2.30
N THR A 359 12.87 10.40 1.75
CA THR A 359 13.36 10.71 0.40
C THR A 359 14.85 10.38 0.28
N LYS A 360 15.67 10.85 1.22
CA LYS A 360 17.11 10.62 1.23
C LYS A 360 17.46 9.13 1.36
N ALA A 361 16.74 8.42 2.22
CA ALA A 361 16.93 6.97 2.40
C ALA A 361 16.52 6.20 1.13
N GLY A 362 15.41 6.57 0.48
CA GLY A 362 14.95 6.01 -0.79
C GLY A 362 15.98 6.18 -1.92
N GLU A 363 16.57 7.38 -2.06
CA GLU A 363 17.66 7.62 -3.01
C GLU A 363 18.88 6.71 -2.74
N TYR A 364 19.24 6.53 -1.46
CA TYR A 364 20.34 5.64 -1.08
C TYR A 364 20.02 4.18 -1.42
N LEU A 365 18.81 3.70 -1.13
CA LEU A 365 18.35 2.36 -1.47
C LEU A 365 18.37 2.12 -2.97
N ALA A 366 17.81 3.01 -3.76
CA ALA A 366 17.80 2.90 -5.23
C ALA A 366 19.21 2.78 -5.81
N ALA A 367 20.19 3.44 -5.21
CA ALA A 367 21.59 3.39 -5.66
C ALA A 367 22.35 2.15 -5.20
N ASN A 368 22.01 1.52 -4.07
CA ASN A 368 22.87 0.56 -3.37
C ASN A 368 22.25 -0.81 -3.13
N TRP A 369 20.93 -0.94 -2.92
CA TRP A 369 20.26 -2.18 -2.53
C TRP A 369 20.58 -3.35 -3.46
N SER A 370 20.31 -3.21 -4.75
CA SER A 370 20.52 -4.28 -5.73
C SER A 370 21.99 -4.73 -5.85
N LYS A 371 22.95 -3.91 -5.41
CA LYS A 371 24.36 -4.26 -5.38
C LYS A 371 24.73 -5.05 -4.12
N ALA A 372 24.09 -4.71 -3.00
CA ALA A 372 24.33 -5.31 -1.70
C ALA A 372 23.83 -6.76 -1.61
N ILE A 373 22.65 -7.05 -2.21
CA ILE A 373 22.01 -8.36 -2.13
C ILE A 373 22.23 -9.27 -3.35
N ARG A 374 23.18 -8.95 -4.22
CA ARG A 374 23.54 -9.80 -5.39
C ARG A 374 24.21 -11.11 -5.03
#